data_5e85e8e4b7620257604d48e0ba789906
#
_entry.id   5e85e8e4b7620257604d48e0ba789906
#
_cell.length_a   1.000
_cell.length_b   1.000
_cell.length_c   1.000
_cell.angle_alpha   90.00
_cell.angle_beta   90.00
_cell.angle_gamma   90.00
#
_symmetry.space_group_name_H-M   'P 1'
#
loop_
_entity.id
_entity.type
_entity.pdbx_description
1 polymer ?
#
loop_
_entity_poly.entity_id
_entity_poly.type
_entity_poly.pdbx_seq_one_letter_code
_entity_poly.pdbx_strand_id
1 'polypeptide(L)'
;MRANQKRLIVTVVVFVVALLPLLIPHGSAPAGSSFIDKLAANIKLGLDIKGGALLEYQMLTDVSDQEMDALADRVIEVLRARLDAAGFTEATVEKVTTGISFGEDIPPVRVRVQIPGITDVSRAESLVGKTGRLYFADVLAIETSVSTPSIPAGMSLEISRRKLQGAEPYWVKELHYGEYVGGVQNNTWYFISPKVSIGSSYAELDGSVVTDAKPLVNNQPRPGQGRFMVSLKFSSEGAKTFRDITSVKSTYADTDMKKRLAIVLDDRVIIAPLVQSQISDGNAVIEGLNSIEEAKEVSILVGSGNLPVDLASFNKRVLSPTLGRDIINSSLWAGIAGIVIIMIYMVVFYKKMGLVADLALLYNAVLLFGMISLTGSILTLPGIAGIVLTIGMTVDGNVLIFERIKEELRLGKTPENSIDSAFSKVVWTIFDANLTTILAGLVLFYFGTGTVKGFAVTLIIGVIGAMFTNIVVSRAVLTGMAGSLKPHRYVEVETEGR
;
A
#
# COMPACT_ATOMS: atom_id res chain seq x y z
N MET A 1 -6.38 -47.42 11.68
CA MET A 1 -5.01 -46.89 11.83
C MET A 1 -4.54 -46.02 10.66
N ARG A 2 -4.59 -46.49 9.39
CA ARG A 2 -4.09 -45.72 8.23
C ARG A 2 -4.77 -44.35 8.01
N ALA A 3 -6.10 -44.24 8.24
CA ALA A 3 -6.81 -42.95 8.03
C ALA A 3 -6.44 -41.88 9.08
N ASN A 4 -6.24 -42.27 10.34
CA ASN A 4 -5.82 -41.34 11.39
C ASN A 4 -4.36 -40.89 11.21
N GLN A 5 -3.48 -41.80 10.75
CA GLN A 5 -2.10 -41.43 10.41
C GLN A 5 -2.04 -40.40 9.29
N LYS A 6 -2.87 -40.51 8.24
CA LYS A 6 -2.95 -39.50 7.18
C LYS A 6 -3.41 -38.14 7.72
N ARG A 7 -4.42 -38.10 8.60
CA ARG A 7 -4.90 -36.85 9.23
C ARG A 7 -3.81 -36.23 10.08
N LEU A 8 -3.08 -37.02 10.89
CA LEU A 8 -1.99 -36.53 11.72
C LEU A 8 -0.87 -35.93 10.87
N ILE A 9 -0.49 -36.59 9.76
CA ILE A 9 0.52 -36.05 8.83
C ILE A 9 0.04 -34.72 8.25
N VAL A 10 -1.21 -34.64 7.78
CA VAL A 10 -1.78 -33.38 7.25
C VAL A 10 -1.76 -32.28 8.30
N THR A 11 -2.15 -32.59 9.55
CA THR A 11 -2.11 -31.65 10.67
C THR A 11 -0.69 -31.11 10.90
N VAL A 12 0.31 -31.99 10.94
CA VAL A 12 1.72 -31.57 11.17
C VAL A 12 2.24 -30.75 9.98
N VAL A 13 1.96 -31.17 8.74
CA VAL A 13 2.41 -30.46 7.55
C VAL A 13 1.80 -29.05 7.48
N VAL A 14 0.50 -28.92 7.68
CA VAL A 14 -0.18 -27.62 7.68
C VAL A 14 0.32 -26.72 8.81
N PHE A 15 0.58 -27.29 9.99
CA PHE A 15 1.17 -26.54 11.11
C PHE A 15 2.56 -25.99 10.76
N VAL A 16 3.42 -26.81 10.19
CA VAL A 16 4.77 -26.40 9.78
C VAL A 16 4.69 -25.32 8.69
N VAL A 17 3.83 -25.51 7.69
CA VAL A 17 3.63 -24.50 6.64
C VAL A 17 3.12 -23.17 7.19
N ALA A 18 2.22 -23.19 8.16
CA ALA A 18 1.73 -21.99 8.82
C ALA A 18 2.76 -21.33 9.75
N LEU A 19 3.65 -22.11 10.35
CA LEU A 19 4.68 -21.63 11.26
C LEU A 19 5.88 -21.00 10.50
N LEU A 20 6.22 -21.54 9.32
CA LEU A 20 7.36 -21.07 8.53
C LEU A 20 7.34 -19.56 8.25
N PRO A 21 6.26 -18.92 7.76
CA PRO A 21 6.21 -17.49 7.50
C PRO A 21 6.40 -16.63 8.76
N LEU A 22 6.05 -17.18 9.93
CA LEU A 22 6.22 -16.50 11.21
C LEU A 22 7.67 -16.55 11.72
N LEU A 23 8.43 -17.58 11.33
CA LEU A 23 9.82 -17.79 11.75
C LEU A 23 10.84 -17.14 10.80
N ILE A 24 10.51 -17.05 9.52
CA ILE A 24 11.39 -16.44 8.51
C ILE A 24 11.15 -14.93 8.50
N PRO A 25 12.11 -14.10 8.93
CA PRO A 25 11.93 -12.66 8.94
C PRO A 25 11.86 -12.13 7.50
N HIS A 26 10.74 -11.52 7.13
CA HIS A 26 10.55 -10.84 5.84
C HIS A 26 10.94 -9.35 5.93
N GLY A 27 11.22 -8.84 7.14
CA GLY A 27 11.64 -7.48 7.40
C GLY A 27 12.91 -7.41 8.25
N SER A 28 13.60 -6.27 8.23
CA SER A 28 14.79 -5.99 9.05
C SER A 28 14.39 -5.75 10.51
N ALA A 29 14.19 -6.83 11.26
CA ALA A 29 14.09 -6.70 12.71
C ALA A 29 15.47 -6.29 13.29
N PRO A 30 15.54 -5.31 14.20
CA PRO A 30 16.80 -4.91 14.83
C PRO A 30 17.51 -6.10 15.48
N ALA A 31 18.83 -6.14 15.36
CA ALA A 31 19.63 -7.18 16.02
C ALA A 31 19.39 -7.11 17.55
N GLY A 32 18.98 -8.23 18.14
CA GLY A 32 18.64 -8.31 19.59
C GLY A 32 17.15 -8.18 19.93
N SER A 33 16.26 -8.07 18.93
CA SER A 33 14.81 -8.01 19.15
C SER A 33 14.26 -9.34 19.71
N SER A 34 13.24 -9.24 20.59
CA SER A 34 12.50 -10.37 21.14
C SER A 34 11.85 -11.23 20.03
N PHE A 35 11.55 -12.48 20.33
CA PHE A 35 10.78 -13.36 19.42
C PHE A 35 9.43 -12.72 19.02
N ILE A 36 8.78 -12.05 19.98
CA ILE A 36 7.51 -11.32 19.74
C ILE A 36 7.71 -10.18 18.76
N ASP A 37 8.81 -9.42 18.86
CA ASP A 37 9.10 -8.32 17.92
C ASP A 37 9.37 -8.84 16.50
N LYS A 38 10.01 -10.01 16.38
CA LYS A 38 10.21 -10.67 15.08
C LYS A 38 8.91 -11.17 14.49
N LEU A 39 8.00 -11.68 15.31
CA LEU A 39 6.67 -12.10 14.88
C LEU A 39 5.84 -10.90 14.40
N ALA A 40 5.90 -9.79 15.14
CA ALA A 40 5.24 -8.55 14.80
C ALA A 40 5.82 -7.88 13.53
N ALA A 41 7.11 -8.05 13.27
CA ALA A 41 7.77 -7.53 12.07
C ALA A 41 7.32 -8.24 10.77
N ASN A 42 6.78 -9.46 10.88
CA ASN A 42 6.29 -10.23 9.74
C ASN A 42 4.82 -9.94 9.39
N ILE A 43 4.13 -9.12 10.18
CA ILE A 43 2.73 -8.76 9.94
C ILE A 43 2.66 -7.27 9.62
N LYS A 44 2.14 -6.95 8.46
CA LYS A 44 1.89 -5.55 8.07
C LYS A 44 0.77 -4.98 8.91
N LEU A 45 1.05 -3.87 9.61
CA LEU A 45 0.07 -3.19 10.45
C LEU A 45 -0.60 -2.05 9.68
N GLY A 46 -1.91 -1.91 9.84
CA GLY A 46 -2.71 -0.86 9.21
C GLY A 46 -2.44 0.54 9.76
N LEU A 47 -2.96 1.52 9.06
CA LEU A 47 -2.86 2.93 9.41
C LEU A 47 -3.47 3.26 10.78
N ASP A 48 -4.55 2.58 11.13
CA ASP A 48 -5.27 2.68 12.40
C ASP A 48 -4.44 2.20 13.61
N ILE A 49 -3.46 1.33 13.35
CA ILE A 49 -2.56 0.76 14.36
C ILE A 49 -1.24 1.55 14.43
N LYS A 50 -0.59 1.76 13.29
CA LYS A 50 0.71 2.47 13.23
C LYS A 50 0.58 4.00 13.31
N GLY A 51 -0.63 4.53 13.10
CA GLY A 51 -0.82 5.94 12.77
C GLY A 51 -0.30 6.24 11.37
N GLY A 52 -0.32 7.51 10.97
CA GLY A 52 0.17 7.95 9.66
C GLY A 52 -0.82 8.85 8.93
N ALA A 53 -0.77 8.87 7.59
CA ALA A 53 -1.60 9.71 6.74
C ALA A 53 -2.56 8.90 5.88
N LEU A 54 -3.80 9.37 5.80
CA LEU A 54 -4.80 8.96 4.82
C LEU A 54 -5.07 10.17 3.92
N LEU A 55 -4.80 10.03 2.65
CA LEU A 55 -4.99 11.06 1.64
C LEU A 55 -5.97 10.51 0.59
N GLU A 56 -7.02 11.26 0.29
CA GLU A 56 -7.96 10.92 -0.78
C GLU A 56 -7.91 12.01 -1.83
N TYR A 57 -7.80 11.59 -3.07
CA TYR A 57 -7.72 12.48 -4.22
C TYR A 57 -8.85 12.21 -5.19
N GLN A 58 -9.37 13.29 -5.74
CA GLN A 58 -10.29 13.30 -6.86
C GLN A 58 -9.48 13.53 -8.14
N MET A 59 -9.79 12.80 -9.19
CA MET A 59 -9.23 13.03 -10.52
C MET A 59 -9.98 14.17 -11.21
N LEU A 60 -9.24 15.18 -11.69
CA LEU A 60 -9.79 16.33 -12.41
C LEU A 60 -9.87 15.99 -13.90
N THR A 61 -10.96 15.38 -14.32
CA THR A 61 -11.18 14.98 -15.72
C THR A 61 -12.66 14.83 -16.04
N ASP A 62 -13.03 15.04 -17.31
CA ASP A 62 -14.39 14.95 -17.82
C ASP A 62 -14.60 13.67 -18.67
N VAL A 63 -13.81 12.62 -18.46
CA VAL A 63 -13.93 11.37 -19.21
C VAL A 63 -15.11 10.51 -18.75
N SER A 64 -15.54 9.56 -19.59
CA SER A 64 -16.62 8.63 -19.27
C SER A 64 -16.27 7.70 -18.11
N ASP A 65 -17.27 7.11 -17.42
CA ASP A 65 -17.05 6.23 -16.27
C ASP A 65 -16.16 5.02 -16.59
N GLN A 66 -16.24 4.47 -17.80
CA GLN A 66 -15.41 3.33 -18.22
C GLN A 66 -13.94 3.73 -18.42
N GLU A 67 -13.70 4.92 -18.99
CA GLU A 67 -12.34 5.45 -19.13
C GLU A 67 -11.77 5.91 -17.79
N MET A 68 -12.63 6.39 -16.88
CA MET A 68 -12.27 6.78 -15.52
C MET A 68 -11.66 5.61 -14.73
N ASP A 69 -12.19 4.40 -14.87
CA ASP A 69 -11.67 3.22 -14.22
C ASP A 69 -10.24 2.87 -14.69
N ALA A 70 -10.02 2.89 -16.00
CA ALA A 70 -8.70 2.62 -16.59
C ALA A 70 -7.69 3.74 -16.25
N LEU A 71 -8.17 4.97 -16.13
CA LEU A 71 -7.37 6.13 -15.74
C LEU A 71 -6.95 6.01 -14.27
N ALA A 72 -7.88 5.62 -13.39
CA ALA A 72 -7.59 5.40 -11.98
C ALA A 72 -6.53 4.31 -11.76
N ASP A 73 -6.59 3.22 -12.53
CA ASP A 73 -5.59 2.14 -12.42
C ASP A 73 -4.19 2.64 -12.81
N ARG A 74 -4.05 3.47 -13.84
CA ARG A 74 -2.77 4.11 -14.20
C ARG A 74 -2.28 5.08 -13.13
N VAL A 75 -3.18 5.90 -12.57
CA VAL A 75 -2.84 6.79 -11.45
C VAL A 75 -2.32 5.99 -10.27
N ILE A 76 -2.98 4.87 -9.92
CA ILE A 76 -2.56 3.98 -8.83
C ILE A 76 -1.17 3.42 -9.08
N GLU A 77 -0.87 2.99 -10.31
CA GLU A 77 0.45 2.45 -10.67
C GLU A 77 1.56 3.50 -10.45
N VAL A 78 1.36 4.72 -10.97
CA VAL A 78 2.33 5.81 -10.79
C VAL A 78 2.51 6.17 -9.32
N LEU A 79 1.41 6.30 -8.56
CA LEU A 79 1.48 6.64 -7.14
C LEU A 79 2.17 5.54 -6.30
N ARG A 80 1.95 4.27 -6.61
CA ARG A 80 2.68 3.16 -5.98
C ARG A 80 4.17 3.25 -6.27
N ALA A 81 4.55 3.43 -7.53
CA ALA A 81 5.95 3.57 -7.92
C ALA A 81 6.64 4.73 -7.18
N ARG A 82 5.95 5.87 -7.00
CA ARG A 82 6.46 7.02 -6.24
C ARG A 82 6.66 6.72 -4.76
N LEU A 83 5.66 6.09 -4.14
CA LEU A 83 5.69 5.76 -2.72
C LEU A 83 6.75 4.70 -2.42
N ASP A 84 6.88 3.69 -3.26
CA ASP A 84 7.91 2.66 -3.14
C ASP A 84 9.32 3.25 -3.32
N ALA A 85 9.53 4.11 -4.33
CA ALA A 85 10.79 4.82 -4.54
C ALA A 85 11.14 5.79 -3.40
N ALA A 86 10.13 6.35 -2.74
CA ALA A 86 10.30 7.20 -1.54
C ALA A 86 10.56 6.39 -0.26
N GLY A 87 10.50 5.06 -0.31
CA GLY A 87 10.71 4.18 0.82
C GLY A 87 9.45 3.87 1.64
N PHE A 88 8.26 4.25 1.18
CA PHE A 88 6.97 3.96 1.84
C PHE A 88 6.41 2.59 1.39
N THR A 89 7.18 1.53 1.57
CA THR A 89 6.85 0.16 1.09
C THR A 89 5.59 -0.44 1.71
N GLU A 90 5.11 0.11 2.84
CA GLU A 90 3.85 -0.32 3.48
C GLU A 90 2.65 0.54 3.05
N ALA A 91 2.86 1.55 2.20
CA ALA A 91 1.78 2.38 1.69
C ALA A 91 0.82 1.56 0.82
N THR A 92 -0.46 1.87 0.93
CA THR A 92 -1.48 1.29 0.07
C THR A 92 -2.14 2.37 -0.77
N VAL A 93 -2.33 2.06 -2.06
CA VAL A 93 -3.04 2.92 -2.99
C VAL A 93 -4.21 2.12 -3.54
N GLU A 94 -5.42 2.61 -3.31
CA GLU A 94 -6.67 1.90 -3.64
C GLU A 94 -7.62 2.81 -4.40
N LYS A 95 -8.37 2.21 -5.32
CA LYS A 95 -9.52 2.84 -5.96
C LYS A 95 -10.71 2.80 -4.99
N VAL A 96 -11.36 3.94 -4.79
CA VAL A 96 -12.58 4.06 -4.01
C VAL A 96 -13.71 4.46 -4.95
N THR A 97 -14.64 3.53 -5.18
CA THR A 97 -15.83 3.79 -5.98
C THR A 97 -16.99 4.06 -5.02
N THR A 98 -17.65 5.19 -5.16
CA THR A 98 -18.86 5.49 -4.40
C THR A 98 -20.03 4.84 -5.13
N GLY A 99 -20.50 3.69 -4.62
CA GLY A 99 -21.77 3.11 -5.08
C GLY A 99 -22.92 4.01 -4.63
N ILE A 100 -23.76 4.44 -5.56
CA ILE A 100 -25.01 5.22 -5.37
C ILE A 100 -24.78 6.52 -4.59
N SER A 101 -24.59 7.58 -5.32
CA SER A 101 -24.59 8.96 -4.80
C SER A 101 -26.01 9.39 -4.48
N PHE A 102 -26.36 9.47 -3.20
CA PHE A 102 -27.56 10.15 -2.76
C PHE A 102 -27.24 11.64 -2.56
N GLY A 103 -27.38 12.44 -3.61
CA GLY A 103 -27.65 13.88 -3.49
C GLY A 103 -26.50 14.85 -3.26
N GLU A 104 -25.24 14.48 -3.34
CA GLU A 104 -24.09 15.40 -3.38
C GLU A 104 -23.18 15.08 -4.56
N ASP A 105 -22.48 16.10 -5.12
CA ASP A 105 -21.49 15.98 -6.19
C ASP A 105 -20.22 15.24 -5.71
N ILE A 106 -20.38 13.99 -5.27
CA ILE A 106 -19.26 13.14 -4.88
C ILE A 106 -18.75 12.44 -6.15
N PRO A 107 -17.49 12.61 -6.52
CA PRO A 107 -16.95 11.98 -7.72
C PRO A 107 -17.09 10.46 -7.65
N PRO A 108 -17.48 9.80 -8.73
CA PRO A 108 -17.78 8.37 -8.73
C PRO A 108 -16.54 7.51 -8.43
N VAL A 109 -15.36 7.98 -8.81
CA VAL A 109 -14.09 7.29 -8.59
C VAL A 109 -13.07 8.23 -7.95
N ARG A 110 -12.46 7.79 -6.85
CA ARG A 110 -11.40 8.50 -6.14
C ARG A 110 -10.23 7.57 -5.90
N VAL A 111 -9.06 8.15 -5.70
CA VAL A 111 -7.86 7.41 -5.31
C VAL A 111 -7.54 7.70 -3.85
N ARG A 112 -7.45 6.65 -3.05
CA ARG A 112 -7.09 6.70 -1.64
C ARG A 112 -5.68 6.18 -1.45
N VAL A 113 -4.86 6.97 -0.77
CA VAL A 113 -3.49 6.65 -0.38
C VAL A 113 -3.42 6.57 1.14
N GLN A 114 -2.95 5.45 1.65
CA GLN A 114 -2.71 5.25 3.08
C GLN A 114 -1.23 5.01 3.29
N ILE A 115 -0.60 5.80 4.16
CA ILE A 115 0.83 5.73 4.44
C ILE A 115 1.02 5.53 5.94
N PRO A 116 1.15 4.27 6.41
CA PRO A 116 1.36 3.96 7.82
C PRO A 116 2.72 4.49 8.31
N GLY A 117 2.75 4.97 9.56
CA GLY A 117 3.98 5.34 10.25
C GLY A 117 4.66 6.62 9.78
N ILE A 118 4.07 7.36 8.82
CA ILE A 118 4.63 8.64 8.39
C ILE A 118 4.42 9.73 9.46
N THR A 119 5.48 10.48 9.74
CA THR A 119 5.44 11.65 10.64
C THR A 119 5.35 12.97 9.86
N ASP A 120 5.97 13.03 8.69
CA ASP A 120 5.93 14.20 7.80
C ASP A 120 4.92 13.99 6.66
N VAL A 121 3.69 14.40 6.94
CA VAL A 121 2.58 14.27 5.97
C VAL A 121 2.76 15.22 4.78
N SER A 122 3.43 16.36 4.97
CA SER A 122 3.66 17.33 3.90
C SER A 122 4.55 16.74 2.80
N ARG A 123 5.53 15.94 3.18
CA ARG A 123 6.39 15.22 2.23
C ARG A 123 5.61 14.16 1.44
N ALA A 124 4.69 13.44 2.09
CA ALA A 124 3.84 12.48 1.37
C ALA A 124 2.91 13.18 0.39
N GLU A 125 2.33 14.31 0.81
CA GLU A 125 1.43 15.12 0.00
C GLU A 125 2.14 15.70 -1.24
N SER A 126 3.39 16.16 -1.09
CA SER A 126 4.18 16.67 -2.22
C SER A 126 4.49 15.58 -3.26
N LEU A 127 4.71 14.33 -2.83
CA LEU A 127 4.97 13.20 -3.73
C LEU A 127 3.71 12.71 -4.44
N VAL A 128 2.57 12.72 -3.75
CA VAL A 128 1.30 12.20 -4.26
C VAL A 128 0.55 13.24 -5.09
N GLY A 129 0.51 14.49 -4.61
CA GLY A 129 -0.28 15.56 -5.22
C GLY A 129 0.35 16.21 -6.45
N LYS A 130 1.67 16.10 -6.64
CA LYS A 130 2.34 16.65 -7.83
C LYS A 130 2.17 15.73 -9.03
N THR A 131 1.89 16.34 -10.20
CA THR A 131 1.69 15.61 -11.46
C THR A 131 2.98 14.91 -11.89
N GLY A 132 4.14 15.55 -11.63
CA GLY A 132 5.47 15.06 -12.05
C GLY A 132 5.68 15.25 -13.56
N ARG A 133 5.00 16.20 -14.16
CA ARG A 133 5.08 16.48 -15.59
C ARG A 133 6.38 17.17 -15.93
N LEU A 134 7.38 16.38 -16.35
CA LEU A 134 8.65 16.89 -16.85
C LEU A 134 8.53 17.17 -18.35
N TYR A 135 9.01 18.32 -18.81
CA TYR A 135 9.21 18.60 -20.22
C TYR A 135 10.37 19.60 -20.43
N PHE A 136 10.93 19.58 -21.64
CA PHE A 136 11.97 20.49 -22.06
C PHE A 136 11.37 21.57 -22.94
N ALA A 137 11.81 22.83 -22.75
CA ALA A 137 11.21 23.98 -23.39
C ALA A 137 12.26 24.96 -23.94
N ASP A 138 11.91 25.63 -25.04
CA ASP A 138 12.68 26.79 -25.51
C ASP A 138 12.48 27.99 -24.58
N VAL A 139 13.55 28.70 -24.27
CA VAL A 139 13.50 29.97 -23.55
C VAL A 139 13.48 31.13 -24.57
N LEU A 140 12.47 32.00 -24.49
CA LEU A 140 12.31 33.13 -25.37
C LEU A 140 12.64 34.48 -24.70
N ALA A 141 12.32 34.58 -23.39
CA ALA A 141 12.65 35.75 -22.58
C ALA A 141 12.77 35.36 -21.11
N ILE A 142 13.48 36.16 -20.33
CA ILE A 142 13.63 36.02 -18.87
C ILE A 142 13.39 37.38 -18.26
N GLU A 143 12.50 37.48 -17.28
CA GLU A 143 12.21 38.72 -16.55
C GLU A 143 12.12 38.47 -15.06
N THR A 144 12.54 39.45 -14.26
CA THR A 144 12.40 39.40 -12.79
C THR A 144 11.29 40.36 -12.39
N SER A 145 10.22 39.81 -11.79
CA SER A 145 9.03 40.60 -11.45
C SER A 145 8.29 39.99 -10.26
N VAL A 146 7.54 40.82 -9.53
CA VAL A 146 6.64 40.41 -8.45
C VAL A 146 5.41 39.66 -9.00
N SER A 147 4.90 40.10 -10.17
CA SER A 147 3.74 39.52 -10.84
C SER A 147 4.13 38.98 -12.23
N THR A 148 3.24 38.21 -12.83
CA THR A 148 3.44 37.71 -14.21
C THR A 148 3.71 38.87 -15.16
N PRO A 149 4.86 38.88 -15.86
CA PRO A 149 5.20 39.92 -16.79
C PRO A 149 4.23 39.97 -17.98
N SER A 150 4.21 41.12 -18.68
CA SER A 150 3.53 41.24 -19.95
C SER A 150 4.27 40.49 -21.05
N ILE A 151 3.57 40.19 -22.16
CA ILE A 151 4.21 39.56 -23.31
C ILE A 151 5.36 40.45 -23.81
N PRO A 152 6.55 39.90 -24.08
CA PRO A 152 7.71 40.69 -24.50
C PRO A 152 7.45 41.40 -25.81
N ALA A 153 7.88 42.65 -25.88
CA ALA A 153 7.68 43.49 -27.08
C ALA A 153 8.35 42.88 -28.33
N GLY A 154 7.67 42.92 -29.46
CA GLY A 154 8.19 42.41 -30.74
C GLY A 154 8.06 40.90 -30.97
N MET A 155 7.50 40.15 -30.02
CA MET A 155 7.38 38.68 -30.13
C MET A 155 6.05 38.19 -30.77
N SER A 156 5.14 39.09 -31.16
CA SER A 156 3.83 38.71 -31.66
C SER A 156 3.86 37.76 -32.88
N LEU A 157 4.84 37.92 -33.75
CA LEU A 157 5.01 37.11 -34.97
C LEU A 157 5.55 35.70 -34.59
N GLU A 158 6.49 35.62 -33.67
CA GLU A 158 7.05 34.36 -33.17
C GLU A 158 6.00 33.58 -32.40
N ILE A 159 5.21 34.23 -31.56
CA ILE A 159 4.08 33.63 -30.84
C ILE A 159 3.06 33.05 -31.83
N SER A 160 2.66 33.82 -32.85
CA SER A 160 1.70 33.34 -33.85
C SER A 160 2.22 32.14 -34.62
N ARG A 161 3.51 32.16 -34.99
CA ARG A 161 4.17 31.05 -35.68
C ARG A 161 4.21 29.78 -34.82
N ARG A 162 4.56 29.90 -33.52
CA ARG A 162 4.61 28.79 -32.59
C ARG A 162 3.22 28.26 -32.25
N LYS A 163 2.23 29.13 -32.12
CA LYS A 163 0.82 28.74 -31.90
C LYS A 163 0.30 27.84 -33.03
N LEU A 164 0.62 28.17 -34.31
CA LEU A 164 0.27 27.32 -35.45
C LEU A 164 0.91 25.92 -35.41
N GLN A 165 2.00 25.75 -34.65
CA GLN A 165 2.72 24.47 -34.45
C GLN A 165 2.33 23.81 -33.15
N GLY A 166 1.31 24.28 -32.41
CA GLY A 166 0.91 23.80 -31.11
C GLY A 166 1.99 23.99 -30.03
N ALA A 167 2.76 25.06 -30.14
CA ALA A 167 3.86 25.41 -29.25
C ALA A 167 3.70 26.85 -28.71
N GLU A 168 2.47 27.23 -28.34
CA GLU A 168 2.15 28.57 -27.84
C GLU A 168 2.96 28.92 -26.60
N PRO A 169 3.74 29.99 -26.58
CA PRO A 169 4.57 30.36 -25.44
C PRO A 169 3.76 30.95 -24.29
N TYR A 170 4.24 30.75 -23.06
CA TYR A 170 3.65 31.31 -21.86
C TYR A 170 4.70 31.55 -20.77
N TRP A 171 4.34 32.33 -19.74
CA TRP A 171 5.21 32.63 -18.63
C TRP A 171 5.17 31.57 -17.57
N VAL A 172 6.34 31.10 -17.10
CA VAL A 172 6.52 30.13 -16.04
C VAL A 172 7.50 30.66 -14.99
N LYS A 173 7.20 30.47 -13.72
CA LYS A 173 8.09 30.83 -12.62
C LYS A 173 9.22 29.84 -12.48
N GLU A 174 10.35 30.35 -12.00
CA GLU A 174 11.43 29.51 -11.48
C GLU A 174 10.98 28.72 -10.24
N LEU A 175 11.47 27.51 -10.06
CA LEU A 175 11.16 26.66 -8.91
C LEU A 175 11.71 27.25 -7.61
N HIS A 176 12.94 27.79 -7.65
CA HIS A 176 13.58 28.44 -6.52
C HIS A 176 13.21 29.91 -6.49
N TYR A 177 12.72 30.34 -5.34
CA TYR A 177 12.22 31.70 -5.12
C TYR A 177 13.32 32.74 -5.32
N GLY A 178 13.00 33.80 -6.04
CA GLY A 178 13.88 34.95 -6.22
C GLY A 178 14.23 35.67 -4.91
N GLU A 179 15.24 36.54 -4.98
CA GLU A 179 15.72 37.32 -3.84
C GLU A 179 14.62 38.22 -3.23
N TYR A 180 14.58 38.29 -1.90
CA TYR A 180 13.78 39.27 -1.18
C TYR A 180 14.45 40.64 -1.30
N VAL A 181 13.87 41.54 -2.06
CA VAL A 181 14.34 42.93 -2.15
C VAL A 181 13.30 43.83 -1.51
N GLY A 182 13.69 44.55 -0.42
CA GLY A 182 12.78 45.48 0.25
C GLY A 182 11.54 44.86 0.87
N GLY A 183 11.59 43.56 1.28
CA GLY A 183 10.47 42.84 1.89
C GLY A 183 9.47 42.25 0.85
N VAL A 184 9.72 42.43 -0.45
CA VAL A 184 8.92 41.86 -1.53
C VAL A 184 9.73 40.81 -2.26
N GLN A 185 9.13 39.64 -2.47
CA GLN A 185 9.76 38.56 -3.20
C GLN A 185 9.66 38.80 -4.72
N ASN A 186 10.80 39.04 -5.36
CA ASN A 186 10.91 39.05 -6.82
C ASN A 186 11.10 37.61 -7.30
N ASN A 187 10.28 37.21 -8.29
CA ASN A 187 10.39 35.91 -8.92
C ASN A 187 11.06 36.05 -10.30
N THR A 188 11.89 35.08 -10.66
CA THR A 188 12.38 34.94 -12.02
C THR A 188 11.29 34.24 -12.84
N TRP A 189 10.91 34.87 -13.95
CA TRP A 189 9.94 34.36 -14.89
C TRP A 189 10.62 34.06 -16.22
N TYR A 190 10.28 32.90 -16.75
CA TYR A 190 10.74 32.46 -18.07
C TYR A 190 9.56 32.44 -19.03
N PHE A 191 9.68 33.15 -20.14
CA PHE A 191 8.76 33.04 -21.26
C PHE A 191 9.22 31.86 -22.10
N ILE A 192 8.51 30.74 -22.03
CA ILE A 192 8.91 29.47 -22.61
C ILE A 192 7.94 28.98 -23.65
N SER A 193 8.41 28.15 -24.58
CA SER A 193 7.57 27.38 -25.50
C SER A 193 7.72 25.88 -25.18
N PRO A 194 6.62 25.13 -25.00
CA PRO A 194 6.66 23.74 -24.57
C PRO A 194 7.25 22.78 -25.62
N LYS A 195 7.45 23.25 -26.87
CA LYS A 195 8.16 22.50 -27.89
C LYS A 195 9.47 23.19 -28.22
N VAL A 196 10.52 22.40 -28.37
CA VAL A 196 11.88 22.89 -28.62
C VAL A 196 12.13 22.97 -30.12
N SER A 197 12.68 24.09 -30.59
CA SER A 197 13.00 24.29 -31.99
C SER A 197 14.24 23.49 -32.42
N ILE A 198 14.13 22.73 -33.51
CA ILE A 198 15.22 22.06 -34.21
C ILE A 198 15.28 22.63 -35.66
N GLY A 199 16.02 23.68 -35.84
CA GLY A 199 16.04 24.38 -37.13
C GLY A 199 14.68 24.96 -37.49
N SER A 200 14.02 24.44 -38.54
CA SER A 200 12.69 24.85 -39.00
C SER A 200 11.54 24.00 -38.38
N SER A 201 11.84 22.93 -37.66
CA SER A 201 10.86 22.05 -37.02
C SER A 201 10.84 22.24 -35.52
N TYR A 202 9.82 21.67 -34.87
CA TYR A 202 9.70 21.65 -33.39
C TYR A 202 9.60 20.22 -32.92
N ALA A 203 10.35 19.90 -31.87
CA ALA A 203 10.29 18.60 -31.18
C ALA A 203 9.66 18.75 -29.80
N GLU A 204 8.91 17.76 -29.41
CA GLU A 204 8.42 17.59 -28.06
C GLU A 204 9.33 16.59 -27.34
N LEU A 205 9.78 16.97 -26.14
CA LEU A 205 10.61 16.12 -25.30
C LEU A 205 10.09 16.25 -23.88
N ASP A 206 9.40 15.22 -23.43
CA ASP A 206 8.78 15.16 -22.11
C ASP A 206 9.34 14.03 -21.25
N GLY A 207 8.80 13.85 -20.03
CA GLY A 207 9.22 12.85 -19.09
C GLY A 207 9.01 11.41 -19.53
N SER A 208 8.19 11.14 -20.56
CA SER A 208 7.91 9.78 -21.04
C SER A 208 9.14 9.10 -21.66
N VAL A 209 10.10 9.89 -22.13
CA VAL A 209 11.36 9.39 -22.70
C VAL A 209 12.45 9.14 -21.63
N VAL A 210 12.20 9.48 -20.36
CA VAL A 210 13.13 9.23 -19.26
C VAL A 210 12.95 7.78 -18.77
N THR A 211 14.03 7.01 -18.82
CA THR A 211 14.02 5.60 -18.36
C THR A 211 14.54 5.43 -16.94
N ASP A 212 15.37 6.34 -16.47
CA ASP A 212 15.95 6.31 -15.13
C ASP A 212 16.28 7.72 -14.65
N ALA A 213 16.05 7.99 -13.36
CA ALA A 213 16.39 9.25 -12.73
C ALA A 213 17.00 8.98 -11.35
N LYS A 214 18.21 9.50 -11.08
CA LYS A 214 18.94 9.24 -9.83
C LYS A 214 19.46 10.52 -9.21
N PRO A 215 19.29 10.70 -7.90
CA PRO A 215 19.90 11.81 -7.19
C PRO A 215 21.41 11.62 -7.11
N LEU A 216 22.18 12.68 -7.38
CA LEU A 216 23.63 12.71 -7.31
C LEU A 216 24.10 13.85 -6.43
N VAL A 217 25.25 13.64 -5.77
CA VAL A 217 25.93 14.69 -4.99
C VAL A 217 27.28 14.97 -5.66
N ASN A 218 27.46 16.20 -6.12
CA ASN A 218 28.74 16.68 -6.61
C ASN A 218 29.63 17.10 -5.44
N ASN A 219 30.64 16.31 -5.14
CA ASN A 219 31.56 16.58 -4.04
C ASN A 219 32.59 17.71 -4.35
N GLN A 220 32.74 18.07 -5.64
CA GLN A 220 33.66 19.11 -6.11
C GLN A 220 32.94 20.03 -7.13
N PRO A 221 31.94 20.81 -6.71
CA PRO A 221 31.23 21.69 -7.62
C PRO A 221 32.15 22.82 -8.12
N ARG A 222 32.13 23.06 -9.42
CA ARG A 222 32.78 24.24 -10.01
C ARG A 222 31.99 25.50 -9.61
N PRO A 223 32.60 26.68 -9.62
CA PRO A 223 31.87 27.94 -9.43
C PRO A 223 30.64 28.01 -10.37
N GLY A 224 29.44 28.16 -9.78
CA GLY A 224 28.17 28.20 -10.52
C GLY A 224 27.50 26.84 -10.75
N GLN A 225 28.12 25.72 -10.35
CA GLN A 225 27.46 24.40 -10.36
C GLN A 225 26.80 24.08 -9.01
N GLY A 226 25.61 23.53 -9.05
CA GLY A 226 24.91 23.01 -7.87
C GLY A 226 25.62 21.78 -7.27
N ARG A 227 25.55 21.64 -5.94
CA ARG A 227 26.06 20.48 -5.22
C ARG A 227 25.15 19.27 -5.38
N PHE A 228 23.85 19.50 -5.44
CA PHE A 228 22.83 18.45 -5.57
C PHE A 228 22.26 18.45 -6.98
N MET A 229 22.15 17.27 -7.54
CA MET A 229 21.82 17.09 -8.96
C MET A 229 20.94 15.84 -9.13
N VAL A 230 20.26 15.75 -10.27
CA VAL A 230 19.56 14.54 -10.72
C VAL A 230 20.11 14.13 -12.08
N SER A 231 20.63 12.92 -12.18
CA SER A 231 20.99 12.32 -13.45
C SER A 231 19.77 11.72 -14.11
N LEU A 232 19.53 12.09 -15.36
CA LEU A 232 18.48 11.52 -16.21
C LEU A 232 19.09 10.64 -17.27
N LYS A 233 18.48 9.48 -17.50
CA LYS A 233 18.81 8.60 -18.62
C LYS A 233 17.63 8.50 -19.56
N PHE A 234 17.85 8.80 -20.83
CA PHE A 234 16.82 8.75 -21.85
C PHE A 234 16.71 7.38 -22.53
N SER A 235 15.55 7.09 -23.06
CA SER A 235 15.32 6.02 -24.02
C SER A 235 16.11 6.26 -25.32
N SER A 236 16.24 5.24 -26.16
CA SER A 236 16.96 5.38 -27.45
C SER A 236 16.36 6.47 -28.35
N GLU A 237 15.05 6.66 -28.32
CA GLU A 237 14.33 7.70 -29.07
C GLU A 237 14.55 9.07 -28.44
N GLY A 238 14.38 9.19 -27.12
CA GLY A 238 14.63 10.42 -26.38
C GLY A 238 16.09 10.89 -26.52
N ALA A 239 17.05 9.98 -26.49
CA ALA A 239 18.47 10.28 -26.69
C ALA A 239 18.75 10.88 -28.08
N LYS A 240 18.09 10.37 -29.13
CA LYS A 240 18.19 10.94 -30.49
C LYS A 240 17.63 12.35 -30.54
N THR A 241 16.42 12.54 -30.05
CA THR A 241 15.76 13.84 -30.00
C THR A 241 16.57 14.85 -29.19
N PHE A 242 17.06 14.45 -28.02
CA PHE A 242 17.90 15.29 -27.16
C PHE A 242 19.23 15.68 -27.82
N ARG A 243 19.88 14.75 -28.51
CA ARG A 243 21.08 15.00 -29.30
C ARG A 243 20.81 16.04 -30.40
N ASP A 244 19.70 15.88 -31.15
CA ASP A 244 19.38 16.77 -32.27
C ASP A 244 19.07 18.18 -31.72
N ILE A 245 18.33 18.30 -30.59
CA ILE A 245 18.09 19.57 -29.89
C ILE A 245 19.41 20.20 -29.46
N THR A 246 20.29 19.46 -28.77
CA THR A 246 21.54 20.01 -28.24
C THR A 246 22.53 20.34 -29.32
N SER A 247 22.52 19.61 -30.45
CA SER A 247 23.31 19.93 -31.65
C SER A 247 22.97 21.31 -32.20
N VAL A 248 21.68 21.62 -32.39
CA VAL A 248 21.22 22.92 -32.89
C VAL A 248 21.47 24.03 -31.88
N LYS A 249 21.10 23.82 -30.63
CA LYS A 249 21.26 24.83 -29.56
C LYS A 249 22.70 25.22 -29.30
N SER A 250 23.65 24.30 -29.42
CA SER A 250 25.09 24.58 -29.24
C SER A 250 25.66 25.54 -30.31
N THR A 251 24.99 25.73 -31.45
CA THR A 251 25.44 26.64 -32.53
C THR A 251 25.10 28.11 -32.26
N TYR A 252 24.17 28.38 -31.33
CA TYR A 252 23.79 29.77 -31.00
C TYR A 252 24.86 30.45 -30.13
N ALA A 253 24.93 31.80 -30.22
CA ALA A 253 25.79 32.59 -29.35
C ALA A 253 25.34 32.52 -27.87
N ASP A 254 26.26 32.68 -26.94
CA ASP A 254 25.95 32.63 -25.49
C ASP A 254 24.97 33.69 -25.03
N THR A 255 24.86 34.77 -25.77
CA THR A 255 23.91 35.88 -25.54
C THR A 255 22.50 35.61 -26.07
N ASP A 256 22.32 34.60 -26.94
CA ASP A 256 21.03 34.23 -27.52
C ASP A 256 20.23 33.38 -26.56
N MET A 257 19.00 33.78 -26.25
CA MET A 257 18.08 33.01 -25.42
C MET A 257 17.77 31.62 -26.00
N LYS A 258 17.84 31.49 -27.35
CA LYS A 258 17.65 30.21 -28.03
C LYS A 258 18.71 29.14 -27.63
N LYS A 259 19.86 29.54 -27.12
CA LYS A 259 20.88 28.63 -26.61
C LYS A 259 20.46 27.94 -25.31
N ARG A 260 19.50 28.54 -24.56
CA ARG A 260 19.01 27.97 -23.33
C ARG A 260 18.00 26.85 -23.58
N LEU A 261 18.05 25.84 -22.73
CA LEU A 261 17.07 24.77 -22.70
C LEU A 261 16.47 24.70 -21.29
N ALA A 262 15.21 25.14 -21.16
CA ALA A 262 14.53 25.07 -19.88
C ALA A 262 14.11 23.63 -19.58
N ILE A 263 14.32 23.20 -18.35
CA ILE A 263 13.79 21.97 -17.77
C ILE A 263 12.67 22.37 -16.83
N VAL A 264 11.44 21.98 -17.17
CA VAL A 264 10.21 22.37 -16.49
C VAL A 264 9.60 21.14 -15.81
N LEU A 265 9.23 21.29 -14.55
CA LEU A 265 8.53 20.28 -13.76
C LEU A 265 7.31 20.91 -13.10
N ASP A 266 6.11 20.38 -13.37
CA ASP A 266 4.84 20.87 -12.82
C ASP A 266 4.66 22.40 -12.97
N ASP A 267 4.84 22.89 -14.19
CA ASP A 267 4.74 24.32 -14.56
C ASP A 267 5.67 25.26 -13.78
N ARG A 268 6.85 24.73 -13.37
CA ARG A 268 7.94 25.52 -12.79
C ARG A 268 9.25 25.18 -13.47
N VAL A 269 10.01 26.19 -13.83
CA VAL A 269 11.38 26.03 -14.37
C VAL A 269 12.32 25.64 -13.24
N ILE A 270 12.89 24.43 -13.31
CA ILE A 270 13.94 24.00 -12.37
C ILE A 270 15.24 24.73 -12.69
N ILE A 271 15.65 24.67 -13.95
CA ILE A 271 16.86 25.30 -14.48
C ILE A 271 16.72 25.52 -15.99
N ALA A 272 17.40 26.55 -16.51
CA ALA A 272 17.49 26.83 -17.93
C ALA A 272 18.94 27.06 -18.36
N PRO A 273 19.79 26.03 -18.39
CA PRO A 273 21.21 26.13 -18.73
C PRO A 273 21.45 26.51 -20.19
N LEU A 274 22.62 27.07 -20.46
CA LEU A 274 23.16 27.23 -21.81
C LEU A 274 23.70 25.89 -22.33
N VAL A 275 23.27 25.47 -23.50
CA VAL A 275 23.75 24.25 -24.14
C VAL A 275 25.12 24.53 -24.79
N GLN A 276 26.21 24.08 -24.16
CA GLN A 276 27.56 24.35 -24.63
C GLN A 276 28.03 23.44 -25.76
N SER A 277 27.58 22.22 -25.78
CA SER A 277 27.96 21.21 -26.78
C SER A 277 26.83 20.20 -27.01
N GLN A 278 26.91 19.50 -28.13
CA GLN A 278 26.03 18.38 -28.41
C GLN A 278 26.20 17.28 -27.35
N ILE A 279 25.09 16.75 -26.86
CA ILE A 279 25.05 15.61 -25.92
C ILE A 279 24.52 14.40 -26.69
N SER A 280 25.35 13.38 -26.84
CA SER A 280 25.05 12.20 -27.66
C SER A 280 24.97 10.89 -26.87
N ASP A 281 25.31 10.90 -25.57
CA ASP A 281 25.39 9.72 -24.71
C ASP A 281 24.03 9.32 -24.10
N GLY A 282 23.00 10.12 -24.35
CA GLY A 282 21.63 9.86 -23.84
C GLY A 282 21.47 10.13 -22.33
N ASN A 283 22.39 10.89 -21.75
CA ASN A 283 22.33 11.28 -20.35
C ASN A 283 22.19 12.82 -20.24
N ALA A 284 21.40 13.28 -19.28
CA ALA A 284 21.32 14.67 -18.90
C ALA A 284 21.43 14.81 -17.38
N VAL A 285 21.79 16.00 -16.92
CA VAL A 285 21.88 16.30 -15.50
C VAL A 285 21.08 17.56 -15.21
N ILE A 286 20.18 17.45 -14.23
CA ILE A 286 19.47 18.61 -13.67
C ILE A 286 20.33 19.11 -12.51
N GLU A 287 20.87 20.30 -12.61
CA GLU A 287 21.66 20.98 -11.59
C GLU A 287 20.83 22.05 -10.86
N GLY A 288 21.39 22.67 -9.82
CA GLY A 288 20.77 23.83 -9.16
C GLY A 288 19.74 23.49 -8.08
N LEU A 289 19.72 22.24 -7.60
CA LEU A 289 18.89 21.84 -6.48
C LEU A 289 19.54 22.22 -5.14
N ASN A 290 18.71 22.62 -4.15
CA ASN A 290 19.18 23.19 -2.88
C ASN A 290 19.57 22.11 -1.86
N SER A 291 18.97 20.93 -1.93
CA SER A 291 19.19 19.83 -1.00
C SER A 291 19.17 18.45 -1.66
N ILE A 292 19.72 17.47 -0.94
CA ILE A 292 19.65 16.06 -1.40
C ILE A 292 18.22 15.53 -1.32
N GLU A 293 17.41 16.03 -0.40
CA GLU A 293 16.01 15.69 -0.24
C GLU A 293 15.21 16.15 -1.48
N GLU A 294 15.47 17.37 -1.94
CA GLU A 294 14.87 17.90 -3.16
C GLU A 294 15.31 17.09 -4.40
N ALA A 295 16.59 16.76 -4.49
CA ALA A 295 17.09 15.91 -5.57
C ALA A 295 16.44 14.51 -5.57
N LYS A 296 16.21 13.92 -4.40
CA LYS A 296 15.46 12.68 -4.27
C LYS A 296 14.00 12.84 -4.70
N GLU A 297 13.33 13.91 -4.27
CA GLU A 297 11.95 14.17 -4.65
C GLU A 297 11.80 14.33 -6.17
N VAL A 298 12.63 15.17 -6.79
CA VAL A 298 12.65 15.35 -8.24
C VAL A 298 12.95 14.04 -8.96
N SER A 299 13.93 13.25 -8.50
CA SER A 299 14.26 11.97 -9.11
C SER A 299 13.10 10.96 -9.04
N ILE A 300 12.35 10.94 -7.94
CA ILE A 300 11.17 10.09 -7.77
C ILE A 300 10.05 10.52 -8.70
N LEU A 301 9.73 11.81 -8.74
CA LEU A 301 8.66 12.35 -9.58
C LEU A 301 8.92 12.08 -11.08
N VAL A 302 10.16 12.29 -11.50
CA VAL A 302 10.54 12.07 -12.91
C VAL A 302 10.68 10.58 -13.24
N GLY A 303 11.33 9.81 -12.36
CA GLY A 303 11.60 8.38 -12.60
C GLY A 303 10.36 7.49 -12.52
N SER A 304 9.33 7.89 -11.76
CA SER A 304 8.05 7.17 -11.67
C SER A 304 7.06 7.49 -12.81
N GLY A 305 7.37 8.46 -13.63
CA GLY A 305 6.51 8.94 -14.72
C GLY A 305 5.46 9.96 -14.28
N ASN A 306 4.81 10.53 -15.29
CA ASN A 306 3.77 11.55 -15.12
C ASN A 306 2.47 10.93 -14.65
N LEU A 307 1.74 11.63 -13.78
CA LEU A 307 0.32 11.32 -13.58
C LEU A 307 -0.45 11.65 -14.87
N PRO A 308 -1.34 10.76 -15.31
CA PRO A 308 -2.12 10.97 -16.53
C PRO A 308 -3.20 12.05 -16.38
N VAL A 309 -3.46 12.50 -15.16
CA VAL A 309 -4.49 13.48 -14.80
C VAL A 309 -4.09 14.24 -13.53
N ASP A 310 -4.54 15.48 -13.41
CA ASP A 310 -4.37 16.27 -12.20
C ASP A 310 -5.22 15.72 -11.06
N LEU A 311 -4.67 15.74 -9.84
CA LEU A 311 -5.31 15.26 -8.63
C LEU A 311 -5.67 16.43 -7.71
N ALA A 312 -6.95 16.57 -7.36
CA ALA A 312 -7.39 17.50 -6.32
C ALA A 312 -7.51 16.77 -4.97
N SER A 313 -7.01 17.36 -3.91
CA SER A 313 -7.17 16.82 -2.56
C SER A 313 -8.65 16.86 -2.16
N PHE A 314 -9.23 15.71 -1.88
CA PHE A 314 -10.62 15.55 -1.46
C PHE A 314 -10.73 15.42 0.07
N ASN A 315 -9.90 14.59 0.67
CA ASN A 315 -9.90 14.36 2.11
C ASN A 315 -8.49 14.06 2.61
N LYS A 316 -8.16 14.62 3.76
CA LYS A 316 -6.87 14.43 4.41
C LYS A 316 -7.09 14.15 5.89
N ARG A 317 -6.61 13.01 6.36
CA ARG A 317 -6.64 12.63 7.77
C ARG A 317 -5.26 12.20 8.22
N VAL A 318 -4.85 12.72 9.37
CA VAL A 318 -3.62 12.32 10.05
C VAL A 318 -4.01 11.59 11.32
N LEU A 319 -3.55 10.35 11.45
CA LEU A 319 -3.80 9.51 12.60
C LEU A 319 -2.56 9.45 13.48
N SER A 320 -2.71 9.84 14.75
CA SER A 320 -1.59 9.83 15.69
C SER A 320 -1.21 8.39 16.07
N PRO A 321 0.09 8.05 16.08
CA PRO A 321 0.57 6.72 16.51
C PRO A 321 0.27 6.38 17.98
N THR A 322 0.06 7.40 18.82
CA THR A 322 -0.17 7.21 20.26
C THR A 322 -1.50 6.53 20.55
N LEU A 323 -2.58 6.93 19.86
CA LEU A 323 -3.89 6.29 19.97
C LEU A 323 -3.83 4.80 19.59
N GLY A 324 -3.08 4.44 18.55
CA GLY A 324 -2.95 3.06 18.11
C GLY A 324 -2.28 2.16 19.16
N ARG A 325 -1.20 2.60 19.79
CA ARG A 325 -0.46 1.79 20.79
C ARG A 325 -1.30 1.47 22.02
N ASP A 326 -2.03 2.44 22.56
CA ASP A 326 -2.87 2.22 23.74
C ASP A 326 -4.02 1.27 23.44
N ILE A 327 -4.64 1.41 22.27
CA ILE A 327 -5.71 0.50 21.83
C ILE A 327 -5.16 -0.92 21.59
N ILE A 328 -3.97 -1.07 20.97
CA ILE A 328 -3.35 -2.38 20.76
C ILE A 328 -3.07 -3.06 22.10
N ASN A 329 -2.42 -2.36 23.03
CA ASN A 329 -2.10 -2.93 24.34
C ASN A 329 -3.37 -3.38 25.07
N SER A 330 -4.40 -2.52 25.08
CA SER A 330 -5.68 -2.85 25.71
C SER A 330 -6.37 -4.02 25.01
N SER A 331 -6.39 -4.06 23.68
CA SER A 331 -6.99 -5.14 22.90
C SER A 331 -6.22 -6.46 23.06
N LEU A 332 -4.88 -6.41 23.13
CA LEU A 332 -4.04 -7.58 23.35
C LEU A 332 -4.32 -8.22 24.72
N TRP A 333 -4.31 -7.40 25.79
CA TRP A 333 -4.62 -7.89 27.14
C TRP A 333 -6.05 -8.42 27.25
N ALA A 334 -7.04 -7.72 26.66
CA ALA A 334 -8.41 -8.20 26.62
C ALA A 334 -8.54 -9.52 25.84
N GLY A 335 -7.85 -9.65 24.71
CA GLY A 335 -7.81 -10.88 23.92
C GLY A 335 -7.18 -12.04 24.66
N ILE A 336 -6.01 -11.83 25.29
CA ILE A 336 -5.34 -12.84 26.10
C ILE A 336 -6.23 -13.28 27.27
N ALA A 337 -6.83 -12.32 27.99
CA ALA A 337 -7.73 -12.64 29.10
C ALA A 337 -8.94 -13.45 28.61
N GLY A 338 -9.55 -13.09 27.48
CA GLY A 338 -10.64 -13.86 26.88
C GLY A 338 -10.24 -15.28 26.53
N ILE A 339 -9.08 -15.47 25.89
CA ILE A 339 -8.55 -16.80 25.54
C ILE A 339 -8.35 -17.64 26.81
N VAL A 340 -7.71 -17.09 27.86
CA VAL A 340 -7.45 -17.82 29.12
C VAL A 340 -8.76 -18.21 29.79
N ILE A 341 -9.77 -17.33 29.84
CA ILE A 341 -11.09 -17.64 30.39
C ILE A 341 -11.74 -18.79 29.61
N ILE A 342 -11.70 -18.76 28.28
CA ILE A 342 -12.26 -19.81 27.43
C ILE A 342 -11.53 -21.15 27.68
N MET A 343 -10.20 -21.15 27.74
CA MET A 343 -9.41 -22.36 27.98
C MET A 343 -9.75 -22.98 29.36
N ILE A 344 -9.82 -22.16 30.40
CA ILE A 344 -10.23 -22.63 31.74
C ILE A 344 -11.64 -23.22 31.67
N TYR A 345 -12.59 -22.53 31.05
CA TYR A 345 -13.96 -23.02 30.87
C TYR A 345 -13.98 -24.38 30.18
N MET A 346 -13.24 -24.53 29.06
CA MET A 346 -13.21 -25.80 28.31
C MET A 346 -12.63 -26.95 29.13
N VAL A 347 -11.57 -26.72 29.88
CA VAL A 347 -10.97 -27.75 30.78
C VAL A 347 -11.91 -28.13 31.92
N VAL A 348 -12.58 -27.15 32.54
CA VAL A 348 -13.50 -27.41 33.66
C VAL A 348 -14.71 -28.21 33.21
N PHE A 349 -15.34 -27.85 32.12
CA PHE A 349 -16.61 -28.46 31.66
C PHE A 349 -16.38 -29.75 30.83
N TYR A 350 -15.36 -29.76 29.97
CA TYR A 350 -15.10 -30.87 29.04
C TYR A 350 -13.92 -31.75 29.43
N LYS A 351 -13.20 -31.41 30.52
CA LYS A 351 -12.08 -32.21 31.07
C LYS A 351 -11.05 -32.54 29.97
N LYS A 352 -10.83 -33.83 29.68
CA LYS A 352 -9.86 -34.27 28.67
C LYS A 352 -10.20 -33.81 27.25
N MET A 353 -11.46 -33.73 26.89
CA MET A 353 -11.90 -33.19 25.58
C MET A 353 -11.65 -31.69 25.55
N GLY A 354 -11.77 -30.96 26.68
CA GLY A 354 -11.42 -29.55 26.75
C GLY A 354 -9.95 -29.27 26.40
N LEU A 355 -9.01 -30.11 26.87
CA LEU A 355 -7.60 -30.00 26.49
C LEU A 355 -7.40 -30.13 24.95
N VAL A 356 -8.25 -30.93 24.28
CA VAL A 356 -8.21 -31.03 22.80
C VAL A 356 -8.69 -29.74 22.17
N ALA A 357 -9.74 -29.13 22.74
CA ALA A 357 -10.20 -27.82 22.23
C ALA A 357 -9.16 -26.74 22.45
N ASP A 358 -8.46 -26.72 23.58
CA ASP A 358 -7.39 -25.76 23.86
C ASP A 358 -6.22 -25.93 22.89
N LEU A 359 -5.83 -27.16 22.59
CA LEU A 359 -4.83 -27.47 21.59
C LEU A 359 -5.29 -27.00 20.17
N ALA A 360 -6.55 -27.25 19.84
CA ALA A 360 -7.16 -26.81 18.59
C ALA A 360 -7.20 -25.29 18.48
N LEU A 361 -7.51 -24.60 19.57
CA LEU A 361 -7.50 -23.13 19.66
C LEU A 361 -6.11 -22.56 19.37
N LEU A 362 -5.08 -23.08 20.06
CA LEU A 362 -3.69 -22.65 19.84
C LEU A 362 -3.22 -22.94 18.42
N TYR A 363 -3.60 -24.11 17.90
CA TYR A 363 -3.31 -24.46 16.51
C TYR A 363 -3.96 -23.47 15.52
N ASN A 364 -5.24 -23.15 15.73
CA ASN A 364 -5.95 -22.17 14.88
C ASN A 364 -5.31 -20.78 14.96
N ALA A 365 -4.86 -20.35 16.13
CA ALA A 365 -4.14 -19.10 16.29
C ALA A 365 -2.86 -19.07 15.43
N VAL A 366 -2.03 -20.12 15.49
CA VAL A 366 -0.82 -20.24 14.66
C VAL A 366 -1.16 -20.23 13.18
N LEU A 367 -2.21 -20.95 12.77
CA LEU A 367 -2.67 -21.03 11.40
C LEU A 367 -3.13 -19.65 10.91
N LEU A 368 -3.92 -18.93 11.69
CA LEU A 368 -4.44 -17.61 11.37
C LEU A 368 -3.29 -16.59 11.18
N PHE A 369 -2.39 -16.46 12.15
CA PHE A 369 -1.25 -15.55 12.04
C PHE A 369 -0.30 -15.93 10.90
N GLY A 370 -0.06 -17.24 10.71
CA GLY A 370 0.74 -17.75 9.60
C GLY A 370 0.15 -17.40 8.24
N MET A 371 -1.16 -17.54 8.07
CA MET A 371 -1.87 -17.20 6.84
C MET A 371 -1.90 -15.68 6.59
N ILE A 372 -2.08 -14.85 7.64
CA ILE A 372 -1.97 -13.40 7.52
C ILE A 372 -0.58 -12.99 7.04
N SER A 373 0.47 -13.56 7.63
CA SER A 373 1.86 -13.31 7.22
C SER A 373 2.14 -13.78 5.78
N LEU A 374 1.67 -14.98 5.42
CA LEU A 374 1.86 -15.56 4.08
C LEU A 374 1.18 -14.75 2.98
N THR A 375 -0.04 -14.27 3.23
CA THR A 375 -0.81 -13.45 2.27
C THR A 375 -0.33 -12.01 2.22
N GLY A 376 0.51 -11.58 3.16
CA GLY A 376 0.93 -10.18 3.29
C GLY A 376 -0.22 -9.24 3.60
N SER A 377 -1.32 -9.75 4.17
CA SER A 377 -2.52 -8.99 4.52
C SER A 377 -2.22 -7.99 5.63
N ILE A 378 -2.86 -6.82 5.55
CA ILE A 378 -2.68 -5.74 6.50
C ILE A 378 -3.62 -5.95 7.69
N LEU A 379 -3.04 -6.07 8.89
CA LEU A 379 -3.78 -6.17 10.13
C LEU A 379 -4.28 -4.79 10.56
N THR A 380 -5.59 -4.64 10.72
CA THR A 380 -6.28 -3.42 11.13
C THR A 380 -6.92 -3.59 12.51
N LEU A 381 -7.33 -2.50 13.19
CA LEU A 381 -8.05 -2.60 14.46
C LEU A 381 -9.33 -3.46 14.36
N PRO A 382 -10.21 -3.27 13.37
CA PRO A 382 -11.31 -4.21 13.15
C PRO A 382 -10.83 -5.63 12.83
N GLY A 383 -9.66 -5.79 12.18
CA GLY A 383 -9.05 -7.09 11.93
C GLY A 383 -8.68 -7.82 13.23
N ILE A 384 -8.19 -7.12 14.25
CA ILE A 384 -7.97 -7.70 15.58
C ILE A 384 -9.30 -8.18 16.20
N ALA A 385 -10.36 -7.40 16.07
CA ALA A 385 -11.70 -7.85 16.51
C ALA A 385 -12.17 -9.11 15.76
N GLY A 386 -11.87 -9.22 14.46
CA GLY A 386 -12.10 -10.43 13.67
C GLY A 386 -11.33 -11.65 14.20
N ILE A 387 -10.08 -11.46 14.62
CA ILE A 387 -9.27 -12.52 15.27
C ILE A 387 -9.96 -13.00 16.56
N VAL A 388 -10.35 -12.09 17.44
CA VAL A 388 -11.02 -12.44 18.71
C VAL A 388 -12.33 -13.17 18.46
N LEU A 389 -13.11 -12.72 17.47
CA LEU A 389 -14.35 -13.37 17.07
C LEU A 389 -14.12 -14.80 16.57
N THR A 390 -13.14 -15.02 15.72
CA THR A 390 -12.85 -16.36 15.15
C THR A 390 -12.29 -17.33 16.20
N ILE A 391 -11.60 -16.83 17.22
CA ILE A 391 -11.18 -17.62 18.38
C ILE A 391 -12.42 -18.21 19.09
N GLY A 392 -13.45 -17.40 19.33
CA GLY A 392 -14.72 -17.86 19.90
C GLY A 392 -15.40 -18.94 19.05
N MET A 393 -15.49 -18.71 17.73
CA MET A 393 -16.10 -19.66 16.79
C MET A 393 -15.32 -20.98 16.68
N THR A 394 -14.00 -20.98 16.88
CA THR A 394 -13.19 -22.22 16.92
C THR A 394 -13.62 -23.12 18.07
N VAL A 395 -13.90 -22.54 19.23
CA VAL A 395 -14.35 -23.29 20.42
C VAL A 395 -15.77 -23.80 20.23
N ASP A 396 -16.66 -23.01 19.65
CA ASP A 396 -18.06 -23.38 19.43
C ASP A 396 -18.20 -24.66 18.58
N GLY A 397 -17.44 -24.77 17.51
CA GLY A 397 -17.39 -26.01 16.71
C GLY A 397 -16.90 -27.24 17.49
N ASN A 398 -15.92 -27.07 18.41
CA ASN A 398 -15.47 -28.15 19.27
C ASN A 398 -16.53 -28.56 20.31
N VAL A 399 -17.23 -27.59 20.90
CA VAL A 399 -18.35 -27.84 21.83
C VAL A 399 -19.41 -28.69 21.17
N LEU A 400 -19.83 -28.34 19.94
CA LEU A 400 -20.83 -29.11 19.20
C LEU A 400 -20.39 -30.57 18.96
N ILE A 401 -19.10 -30.77 18.62
CA ILE A 401 -18.53 -32.10 18.45
C ILE A 401 -18.55 -32.88 19.79
N PHE A 402 -18.15 -32.24 20.89
CA PHE A 402 -18.04 -32.90 22.20
C PHE A 402 -19.40 -33.28 22.77
N GLU A 403 -20.42 -32.39 22.64
CA GLU A 403 -21.77 -32.74 23.07
C GLU A 403 -22.30 -33.93 22.24
N ARG A 404 -22.04 -33.97 20.93
CA ARG A 404 -22.42 -35.11 20.12
C ARG A 404 -21.68 -36.40 20.51
N ILE A 405 -20.39 -36.32 20.83
CA ILE A 405 -19.63 -37.49 21.35
C ILE A 405 -20.25 -38.00 22.66
N LYS A 406 -20.59 -37.10 23.61
CA LYS A 406 -21.24 -37.46 24.87
C LYS A 406 -22.59 -38.17 24.64
N GLU A 407 -23.36 -37.66 23.69
CA GLU A 407 -24.64 -38.27 23.32
C GLU A 407 -24.47 -39.68 22.75
N GLU A 408 -23.51 -39.89 21.84
CA GLU A 408 -23.23 -41.21 21.28
C GLU A 408 -22.66 -42.19 22.34
N LEU A 409 -21.90 -41.69 23.31
CA LEU A 409 -21.43 -42.47 24.47
C LEU A 409 -22.58 -42.88 25.38
N ARG A 410 -23.58 -41.99 25.63
CA ARG A 410 -24.77 -42.31 26.39
C ARG A 410 -25.63 -43.40 25.74
N LEU A 411 -25.58 -43.49 24.39
CA LEU A 411 -26.22 -44.55 23.64
C LEU A 411 -25.48 -45.91 23.70
N GLY A 412 -24.41 -46.03 24.50
CA GLY A 412 -23.65 -47.25 24.78
C GLY A 412 -22.61 -47.62 23.73
N LYS A 413 -22.25 -46.71 22.82
CA LYS A 413 -21.21 -46.95 21.82
C LYS A 413 -19.81 -46.89 22.45
N THR A 414 -18.88 -47.64 21.85
CA THR A 414 -17.45 -47.50 22.22
C THR A 414 -16.93 -46.08 21.91
N PRO A 415 -15.90 -45.60 22.63
CA PRO A 415 -15.36 -44.27 22.41
C PRO A 415 -14.95 -44.01 20.94
N GLU A 416 -14.32 -44.98 20.29
CA GLU A 416 -13.92 -44.89 18.91
C GLU A 416 -15.13 -44.68 17.95
N ASN A 417 -16.17 -45.54 18.15
CA ASN A 417 -17.38 -45.45 17.34
C ASN A 417 -18.20 -44.20 17.65
N SER A 418 -18.15 -43.69 18.87
CA SER A 418 -18.81 -42.47 19.28
C SER A 418 -18.17 -41.25 18.61
N ILE A 419 -16.83 -41.20 18.54
CA ILE A 419 -16.11 -40.15 17.83
C ILE A 419 -16.47 -40.17 16.32
N ASP A 420 -16.38 -41.32 15.66
CA ASP A 420 -16.67 -41.43 14.23
C ASP A 420 -18.14 -41.10 13.89
N SER A 421 -19.08 -41.58 14.73
CA SER A 421 -20.50 -41.25 14.59
C SER A 421 -20.79 -39.75 14.78
N ALA A 422 -20.18 -39.14 15.79
CA ALA A 422 -20.33 -37.70 16.06
C ALA A 422 -19.83 -36.85 14.87
N PHE A 423 -18.60 -37.10 14.42
CA PHE A 423 -18.05 -36.35 13.28
C PHE A 423 -18.87 -36.53 12.01
N SER A 424 -19.35 -37.73 11.70
CA SER A 424 -20.16 -37.96 10.51
C SER A 424 -21.48 -37.16 10.49
N LYS A 425 -22.03 -36.85 11.67
CA LYS A 425 -23.28 -36.10 11.82
C LYS A 425 -23.06 -34.58 11.92
N VAL A 426 -21.97 -34.14 12.54
CA VAL A 426 -21.73 -32.73 12.88
C VAL A 426 -20.97 -31.97 11.81
N VAL A 427 -20.17 -32.63 10.96
CA VAL A 427 -19.34 -31.95 9.95
C VAL A 427 -20.15 -31.03 9.03
N TRP A 428 -21.29 -31.49 8.55
CA TRP A 428 -22.16 -30.66 7.68
C TRP A 428 -22.77 -29.48 8.41
N THR A 429 -23.16 -29.65 9.69
CA THR A 429 -23.66 -28.55 10.52
C THR A 429 -22.61 -27.47 10.75
N ILE A 430 -21.35 -27.88 11.02
CA ILE A 430 -20.22 -26.95 11.14
C ILE A 430 -19.97 -26.25 9.81
N PHE A 431 -20.03 -26.96 8.69
CA PHE A 431 -19.85 -26.39 7.37
C PHE A 431 -20.90 -25.32 7.09
N ASP A 432 -22.19 -25.64 7.25
CA ASP A 432 -23.31 -24.71 6.98
C ASP A 432 -23.24 -23.44 7.85
N ALA A 433 -22.95 -23.60 9.16
CA ALA A 433 -22.83 -22.48 10.08
C ALA A 433 -21.68 -21.52 9.69
N ASN A 434 -20.55 -22.08 9.26
CA ASN A 434 -19.38 -21.25 8.88
C ASN A 434 -19.49 -20.71 7.46
N LEU A 435 -20.19 -21.40 6.55
CA LEU A 435 -20.40 -20.93 5.18
C LEU A 435 -21.12 -19.58 5.14
N THR A 436 -22.13 -19.37 5.98
CA THR A 436 -22.84 -18.08 6.09
C THR A 436 -21.90 -16.95 6.51
N THR A 437 -20.97 -17.22 7.45
CA THR A 437 -19.96 -16.24 7.89
C THR A 437 -18.94 -15.95 6.80
N ILE A 438 -18.51 -16.97 6.05
CA ILE A 438 -17.61 -16.79 4.90
C ILE A 438 -18.28 -15.93 3.83
N LEU A 439 -19.55 -16.18 3.51
CA LEU A 439 -20.30 -15.37 2.54
C LEU A 439 -20.43 -13.92 2.98
N ALA A 440 -20.75 -13.67 4.27
CA ALA A 440 -20.75 -12.32 4.83
C ALA A 440 -19.35 -11.68 4.73
N GLY A 441 -18.29 -12.43 5.04
CA GLY A 441 -16.91 -11.98 4.88
C GLY A 441 -16.54 -11.62 3.44
N LEU A 442 -16.99 -12.41 2.46
CA LEU A 442 -16.77 -12.13 1.04
C LEU A 442 -17.48 -10.86 0.58
N VAL A 443 -18.71 -10.63 1.03
CA VAL A 443 -19.43 -9.38 0.77
C VAL A 443 -18.67 -8.18 1.36
N LEU A 444 -18.21 -8.29 2.61
CA LEU A 444 -17.40 -7.25 3.25
C LEU A 444 -16.04 -7.06 2.57
N PHE A 445 -15.45 -8.11 2.03
CA PHE A 445 -14.18 -8.01 1.29
C PHE A 445 -14.36 -7.30 -0.05
N TYR A 446 -15.44 -7.58 -0.77
CA TYR A 446 -15.69 -7.02 -2.08
C TYR A 446 -16.17 -5.55 -2.01
N PHE A 447 -17.12 -5.26 -1.13
CA PHE A 447 -17.71 -3.93 -0.99
C PHE A 447 -17.05 -3.06 0.09
N GLY A 448 -16.27 -3.65 0.99
CA GLY A 448 -15.57 -2.94 2.05
C GLY A 448 -14.35 -2.16 1.54
N THR A 449 -14.02 -1.10 2.25
CA THR A 449 -12.84 -0.28 1.98
C THR A 449 -11.93 -0.20 3.19
N GLY A 450 -10.62 -0.08 2.96
CA GLY A 450 -9.62 0.15 4.00
C GLY A 450 -9.72 -0.84 5.18
N THR A 451 -10.04 -0.34 6.36
CA THR A 451 -10.08 -1.13 7.61
C THR A 451 -11.12 -2.24 7.63
N VAL A 452 -12.27 -2.05 6.94
CA VAL A 452 -13.33 -3.07 6.84
C VAL A 452 -12.86 -4.27 6.02
N LYS A 453 -12.07 -4.03 4.96
CA LYS A 453 -11.48 -5.09 4.15
C LYS A 453 -10.48 -5.94 4.96
N GLY A 454 -9.69 -5.29 5.84
CA GLY A 454 -8.81 -5.99 6.77
C GLY A 454 -9.58 -6.90 7.73
N PHE A 455 -10.71 -6.45 8.30
CA PHE A 455 -11.61 -7.28 9.10
C PHE A 455 -12.14 -8.49 8.31
N ALA A 456 -12.61 -8.26 7.08
CA ALA A 456 -13.15 -9.33 6.24
C ALA A 456 -12.12 -10.43 5.95
N VAL A 457 -10.87 -10.06 5.65
CA VAL A 457 -9.79 -11.00 5.40
C VAL A 457 -9.48 -11.83 6.64
N THR A 458 -9.32 -11.20 7.81
CA THR A 458 -9.04 -11.93 9.06
C THR A 458 -10.20 -12.86 9.45
N LEU A 459 -11.44 -12.42 9.23
CA LEU A 459 -12.64 -13.23 9.46
C LEU A 459 -12.66 -14.48 8.55
N ILE A 460 -12.48 -14.31 7.25
CA ILE A 460 -12.50 -15.43 6.29
C ILE A 460 -11.39 -16.44 6.61
N ILE A 461 -10.14 -15.97 6.80
CA ILE A 461 -8.99 -16.81 7.12
C ILE A 461 -9.25 -17.55 8.44
N GLY A 462 -9.71 -16.83 9.47
CA GLY A 462 -9.97 -17.41 10.79
C GLY A 462 -11.05 -18.47 10.80
N VAL A 463 -12.16 -18.25 10.06
CA VAL A 463 -13.26 -19.22 9.93
C VAL A 463 -12.81 -20.47 9.17
N ILE A 464 -12.10 -20.31 8.05
CA ILE A 464 -11.55 -21.46 7.30
C ILE A 464 -10.57 -22.24 8.18
N GLY A 465 -9.71 -21.53 8.93
CA GLY A 465 -8.81 -22.15 9.90
C GLY A 465 -9.54 -22.89 11.00
N ALA A 466 -10.59 -22.31 11.58
CA ALA A 466 -11.44 -22.93 12.60
C ALA A 466 -12.12 -24.22 12.07
N MET A 467 -12.68 -24.17 10.87
CA MET A 467 -13.27 -25.35 10.24
C MET A 467 -12.25 -26.48 10.06
N PHE A 468 -11.08 -26.15 9.51
CA PHE A 468 -9.99 -27.12 9.34
C PHE A 468 -9.59 -27.71 10.68
N THR A 469 -9.39 -26.86 11.69
CA THR A 469 -8.95 -27.29 13.02
C THR A 469 -9.98 -28.16 13.70
N ASN A 470 -11.25 -27.79 13.66
CA ASN A 470 -12.34 -28.55 14.26
C ASN A 470 -12.53 -29.92 13.59
N ILE A 471 -12.52 -29.96 12.24
CA ILE A 471 -12.82 -31.18 11.50
C ILE A 471 -11.63 -32.12 11.39
N VAL A 472 -10.41 -31.59 11.20
CA VAL A 472 -9.22 -32.42 10.93
C VAL A 472 -8.38 -32.61 12.19
N VAL A 473 -7.98 -31.48 12.84
CA VAL A 473 -7.05 -31.54 13.99
C VAL A 473 -7.72 -32.15 15.20
N SER A 474 -8.90 -31.65 15.61
CA SER A 474 -9.64 -32.17 16.77
C SER A 474 -9.99 -33.65 16.57
N ARG A 475 -10.39 -34.06 15.36
CA ARG A 475 -10.65 -35.48 15.07
C ARG A 475 -9.40 -36.36 15.20
N ALA A 476 -8.25 -35.89 14.69
CA ALA A 476 -7.00 -36.64 14.76
C ALA A 476 -6.57 -36.88 16.23
N VAL A 477 -6.64 -35.83 17.05
CA VAL A 477 -6.27 -35.88 18.45
C VAL A 477 -7.26 -36.74 19.27
N LEU A 478 -8.57 -36.52 19.11
CA LEU A 478 -9.61 -37.29 19.80
C LEU A 478 -9.53 -38.79 19.48
N THR A 479 -9.32 -39.13 18.22
CA THR A 479 -9.16 -40.54 17.82
C THR A 479 -7.91 -41.16 18.44
N GLY A 480 -6.81 -40.39 18.57
CA GLY A 480 -5.60 -40.83 19.26
C GLY A 480 -5.80 -41.02 20.78
N MET A 481 -6.72 -40.27 21.39
CA MET A 481 -7.04 -40.30 22.82
C MET A 481 -8.24 -41.21 23.16
N ALA A 482 -8.86 -41.88 22.19
CA ALA A 482 -10.11 -42.62 22.36
C ALA A 482 -10.03 -43.65 23.54
N GLY A 483 -8.93 -44.38 23.66
CA GLY A 483 -8.72 -45.33 24.77
C GLY A 483 -8.64 -44.70 26.16
N SER A 484 -8.46 -43.36 26.24
CA SER A 484 -8.42 -42.62 27.52
C SER A 484 -9.77 -42.03 27.93
N LEU A 485 -10.76 -42.06 27.04
CA LEU A 485 -12.10 -41.56 27.29
C LEU A 485 -12.92 -42.68 27.96
N LYS A 486 -13.07 -42.58 29.30
CA LYS A 486 -13.86 -43.56 30.06
C LYS A 486 -15.36 -43.23 29.93
N PRO A 487 -16.22 -44.12 29.39
CA PRO A 487 -17.65 -43.88 29.24
C PRO A 487 -18.36 -43.46 30.54
N HIS A 488 -18.05 -44.15 31.64
CA HIS A 488 -18.64 -43.90 32.97
C HIS A 488 -18.51 -42.47 33.49
N ARG A 489 -17.46 -41.73 33.13
CA ARG A 489 -17.20 -40.40 33.66
C ARG A 489 -18.03 -39.30 33.03
N TYR A 490 -18.68 -39.58 31.93
CA TYR A 490 -19.50 -38.61 31.18
C TYR A 490 -21.01 -38.90 31.25
N VAL A 491 -21.39 -40.03 31.87
CA VAL A 491 -22.78 -40.52 31.97
C VAL A 491 -23.37 -40.27 33.38
N GLU A 492 -22.52 -40.17 34.43
CA GLU A 492 -22.95 -40.17 35.85
C GLU A 492 -23.52 -38.86 36.41
N VAL A 493 -23.57 -37.77 35.67
CA VAL A 493 -24.05 -36.45 36.20
C VAL A 493 -25.58 -36.33 36.24
N GLU A 494 -26.34 -37.27 35.61
CA GLU A 494 -27.81 -37.17 35.54
C GLU A 494 -28.56 -38.14 36.46
N THR A 495 -27.90 -39.01 37.19
CA THR A 495 -28.59 -39.98 38.08
C THR A 495 -28.77 -39.53 39.53
N GLU A 496 -28.18 -38.39 39.94
CA GLU A 496 -28.37 -37.85 41.31
C GLU A 496 -29.55 -36.86 41.43
N GLY A 497 -30.37 -36.72 40.41
CA GLY A 497 -31.50 -35.79 40.41
C GLY A 497 -32.88 -36.43 40.15
N ARG A 498 -33.11 -37.66 40.63
CA ARG A 498 -34.49 -38.24 40.70
C ARG A 498 -34.72 -38.88 42.08
#